data_292e32c017ff5660c9ec195da626591a
#
_entry.id   292e32c017ff5660c9ec195da626591a
#
_cell.length_a   1.000
_cell.length_b   1.000
_cell.length_c   1.000
_cell.angle_alpha   90.00
_cell.angle_beta   90.00
_cell.angle_gamma   90.00
#
_symmetry.space_group_name_H-M   'P 1'
#
loop_
_entity.id
_entity.type
_entity.pdbx_description
1 polymer ?
#
loop_
_entity_poly.entity_id
_entity_poly.type
_entity_poly.pdbx_seq_one_letter_code
_entity_poly.pdbx_strand_id
1 'polypeptide(L)'
;MSGVVHVVGRFPPPADGQTLATERCALFLDEAFHVRRHDTRPPGADPLSAEPRFSARRAAHFLRLRPRLRRALAEAPAAPVVWHSISPAPLGHARDRLATVPAFAPGQPVAAVLHRATFDALWAGRARRSVERLVERVSTFVFQSEALAERCAAFVPADKRTVIPNTVRDDAAASDAEVEARRRGRPDRPFHVLFLSNLLPEKGYADVLRAVGRLAADGRDVTATFAGRWPSDAARAAFDAEAAALGVADRVAVPGAITDVAEVRRLHLAADAFALPTVHPTETQPIAILEALAAGTPVVTVDRPITRDMLTDGLEGALVPPHAPEAIAGALLGLMAPERWRAASEAARSRFEAQFAPAVVGELWRGLARELQPG
;
A
#
# COMPACT_ATOMS: atom_id res chain seq x y z
N MET A 1 -22.97 -25.09 0.80
CA MET A 1 -22.63 -24.50 2.12
C MET A 1 -21.34 -23.72 1.92
N SER A 2 -21.30 -22.46 2.29
CA SER A 2 -20.07 -21.66 2.20
C SER A 2 -19.04 -22.26 3.17
N GLY A 3 -17.84 -22.62 2.65
CA GLY A 3 -16.75 -23.15 3.47
C GLY A 3 -16.30 -22.14 4.54
N VAL A 4 -15.53 -22.61 5.53
CA VAL A 4 -14.91 -21.74 6.53
C VAL A 4 -13.54 -21.28 6.01
N VAL A 5 -13.15 -20.01 6.31
CA VAL A 5 -11.82 -19.47 6.08
C VAL A 5 -11.34 -18.77 7.35
N HIS A 6 -10.12 -19.05 7.77
CA HIS A 6 -9.48 -18.34 8.88
C HIS A 6 -8.64 -17.19 8.36
N VAL A 7 -8.84 -15.97 8.85
CA VAL A 7 -7.98 -14.81 8.59
C VAL A 7 -7.18 -14.50 9.86
N VAL A 8 -5.86 -14.66 9.79
CA VAL A 8 -4.93 -14.47 10.92
C VAL A 8 -4.08 -13.24 10.65
N GLY A 9 -4.25 -12.18 11.42
CA GLY A 9 -3.53 -10.94 11.17
C GLY A 9 -3.77 -9.89 12.25
N ARG A 10 -3.33 -8.67 11.97
CA ARG A 10 -3.67 -7.49 12.77
C ARG A 10 -4.86 -6.81 12.13
N PHE A 11 -5.87 -6.48 12.91
CA PHE A 11 -7.06 -5.76 12.46
C PHE A 11 -7.10 -4.34 13.03
N PRO A 12 -7.82 -3.39 12.40
CA PRO A 12 -8.05 -2.07 12.98
C PRO A 12 -8.77 -2.13 14.33
N PRO A 13 -8.66 -1.11 15.22
CA PRO A 13 -7.70 -0.03 15.21
C PRO A 13 -6.31 -0.49 15.68
N PRO A 14 -5.20 0.19 15.33
CA PRO A 14 -5.12 1.38 14.50
C PRO A 14 -5.28 1.07 13.01
N ALA A 15 -5.68 2.07 12.23
CA ALA A 15 -5.73 1.98 10.77
C ALA A 15 -4.35 2.27 10.20
N ASP A 16 -3.61 1.22 9.82
CA ASP A 16 -2.38 1.30 9.03
C ASP A 16 -2.53 0.44 7.76
N GLY A 17 -1.62 0.58 6.79
CA GLY A 17 -1.75 -0.11 5.51
C GLY A 17 -1.91 -1.63 5.65
N GLN A 18 -1.26 -2.27 6.62
CA GLN A 18 -1.38 -3.71 6.86
C GLN A 18 -2.72 -4.08 7.52
N THR A 19 -3.16 -3.33 8.54
CA THR A 19 -4.42 -3.63 9.24
C THR A 19 -5.63 -3.43 8.32
N LEU A 20 -5.59 -2.38 7.49
CA LEU A 20 -6.61 -2.13 6.48
C LEU A 20 -6.63 -3.23 5.40
N ALA A 21 -5.47 -3.67 4.90
CA ALA A 21 -5.40 -4.77 3.93
C ALA A 21 -5.93 -6.09 4.52
N THR A 22 -5.64 -6.38 5.80
CA THR A 22 -6.18 -7.55 6.50
C THR A 22 -7.71 -7.50 6.61
N GLU A 23 -8.25 -6.35 7.02
CA GLU A 23 -9.70 -6.14 7.13
C GLU A 23 -10.40 -6.30 5.79
N ARG A 24 -9.85 -5.70 4.73
CA ARG A 24 -10.42 -5.81 3.38
C ARG A 24 -10.43 -7.24 2.87
N CYS A 25 -9.32 -7.96 3.02
CA CYS A 25 -9.27 -9.37 2.69
C CYS A 25 -10.38 -10.16 3.41
N ALA A 26 -10.56 -9.92 4.71
CA ALA A 26 -11.60 -10.57 5.48
C ALA A 26 -13.02 -10.21 4.98
N LEU A 27 -13.28 -8.95 4.60
CA LEU A 27 -14.55 -8.51 4.02
C LEU A 27 -14.81 -9.17 2.66
N PHE A 28 -13.83 -9.21 1.76
CA PHE A 28 -13.97 -9.87 0.46
C PHE A 28 -14.26 -11.37 0.56
N LEU A 29 -13.64 -12.02 1.53
CA LEU A 29 -13.88 -13.44 1.77
C LEU A 29 -15.24 -13.69 2.43
N ASP A 30 -15.75 -12.78 3.26
CA ASP A 30 -17.03 -12.92 3.98
C ASP A 30 -18.24 -12.89 3.03
N GLU A 31 -18.06 -12.38 1.80
CA GLU A 31 -19.09 -12.44 0.75
C GLU A 31 -19.38 -13.87 0.24
N ALA A 32 -18.43 -14.80 0.39
CA ALA A 32 -18.56 -16.16 -0.15
C ALA A 32 -18.29 -17.28 0.87
N PHE A 33 -17.68 -16.95 2.00
CA PHE A 33 -17.26 -17.91 3.04
C PHE A 33 -17.68 -17.44 4.43
N HIS A 34 -17.70 -18.35 5.39
CA HIS A 34 -17.79 -17.99 6.80
C HIS A 34 -16.39 -17.62 7.33
N VAL A 35 -16.10 -16.32 7.46
CA VAL A 35 -14.77 -15.83 7.86
C VAL A 35 -14.62 -15.82 9.38
N ARG A 36 -13.57 -16.49 9.87
CA ARG A 36 -13.14 -16.46 11.27
C ARG A 36 -11.91 -15.58 11.42
N ARG A 37 -12.06 -14.44 12.09
CA ARG A 37 -11.01 -13.42 12.28
C ARG A 37 -10.19 -13.71 13.54
N HIS A 38 -8.87 -13.76 13.43
CA HIS A 38 -7.94 -14.01 14.54
C HIS A 38 -6.93 -12.86 14.66
N ASP A 39 -7.23 -11.93 15.57
CA ASP A 39 -6.32 -10.78 15.80
C ASP A 39 -5.08 -11.22 16.59
N THR A 40 -3.91 -10.99 15.97
CA THR A 40 -2.59 -11.31 16.53
C THR A 40 -1.94 -10.14 17.24
N ARG A 41 -2.60 -9.01 17.33
CA ARG A 41 -2.05 -7.77 17.92
C ARG A 41 -1.82 -7.92 19.42
N PRO A 42 -0.65 -7.49 19.94
CA PRO A 42 -0.45 -7.43 21.38
C PRO A 42 -1.29 -6.31 22.00
N PRO A 43 -1.89 -6.53 23.19
CA PRO A 43 -2.67 -5.51 23.88
C PRO A 43 -1.82 -4.25 24.17
N GLY A 44 -2.36 -3.05 23.91
CA GLY A 44 -1.70 -1.78 24.15
C GLY A 44 -0.50 -1.49 23.24
N ALA A 45 -0.47 -2.09 22.05
CA ALA A 45 0.50 -1.71 21.04
C ALA A 45 0.19 -0.29 20.52
N ASP A 46 1.11 0.64 20.74
CA ASP A 46 1.04 1.97 20.14
C ASP A 46 1.37 1.86 18.65
N PRO A 47 0.46 2.31 17.76
CA PRO A 47 0.69 2.30 16.33
C PRO A 47 1.81 3.23 15.88
N LEU A 48 2.17 4.21 16.71
CA LEU A 48 3.10 5.28 16.40
C LEU A 48 4.52 5.04 16.93
N SER A 49 4.76 4.00 17.74
CA SER A 49 6.10 3.69 18.21
C SER A 49 6.96 3.15 17.08
N ALA A 50 7.96 3.92 16.67
CA ALA A 50 8.87 3.64 15.55
C ALA A 50 9.67 2.33 15.71
N GLU A 51 9.85 1.81 16.94
CA GLU A 51 10.48 0.52 17.16
C GLU A 51 9.74 -0.32 18.20
N PRO A 52 9.55 -1.63 17.94
CA PRO A 52 8.99 -2.55 18.92
C PRO A 52 10.05 -2.81 20.03
N ARG A 53 10.05 -2.00 21.08
CA ARG A 53 10.86 -2.29 22.25
C ARG A 53 10.41 -3.62 22.86
N PHE A 54 11.38 -4.47 23.22
CA PHE A 54 11.13 -5.69 23.96
C PHE A 54 10.44 -5.33 25.30
N SER A 55 9.30 -5.96 25.57
CA SER A 55 8.64 -5.83 26.86
C SER A 55 8.14 -7.19 27.33
N ALA A 56 8.18 -7.42 28.65
CA ALA A 56 7.68 -8.66 29.25
C ALA A 56 6.19 -8.92 28.90
N ARG A 57 5.39 -7.87 28.77
CA ARG A 57 3.98 -7.94 28.36
C ARG A 57 3.84 -8.48 26.92
N ARG A 58 4.69 -8.04 25.99
CA ARG A 58 4.70 -8.57 24.60
C ARG A 58 5.18 -10.02 24.56
N ALA A 59 6.20 -10.37 25.33
CA ALA A 59 6.67 -11.75 25.43
C ALA A 59 5.57 -12.67 25.97
N ALA A 60 4.90 -12.29 27.05
CA ALA A 60 3.77 -13.04 27.61
C ALA A 60 2.61 -13.17 26.62
N HIS A 61 2.31 -12.12 25.83
CA HIS A 61 1.31 -12.19 24.76
C HIS A 61 1.68 -13.25 23.72
N PHE A 62 2.93 -13.28 23.24
CA PHE A 62 3.38 -14.26 22.24
C PHE A 62 3.41 -15.69 22.77
N LEU A 63 3.73 -15.90 24.04
CA LEU A 63 3.62 -17.21 24.66
C LEU A 63 2.16 -17.73 24.68
N ARG A 64 1.19 -16.82 24.88
CA ARG A 64 -0.25 -17.15 24.88
C ARG A 64 -0.84 -17.23 23.47
N LEU A 65 -0.19 -16.66 22.47
CA LEU A 65 -0.70 -16.59 21.09
C LEU A 65 -0.87 -18.01 20.50
N ARG A 66 0.14 -18.85 20.63
CA ARG A 66 0.12 -20.22 20.09
C ARG A 66 -1.03 -21.06 20.58
N PRO A 67 -1.26 -21.27 21.90
CA PRO A 67 -2.37 -22.08 22.37
C PRO A 67 -3.73 -21.47 22.05
N ARG A 68 -3.86 -20.14 22.05
CA ARG A 68 -5.07 -19.43 21.66
C ARG A 68 -5.40 -19.67 20.19
N LEU A 69 -4.46 -19.44 19.27
CA LEU A 69 -4.65 -19.70 17.84
C LEU A 69 -4.94 -21.15 17.56
N ARG A 70 -4.17 -22.07 18.15
CA ARG A 70 -4.36 -23.52 17.96
C ARG A 70 -5.78 -23.96 18.36
N ARG A 71 -6.29 -23.47 19.49
CA ARG A 71 -7.67 -23.76 19.92
C ARG A 71 -8.68 -23.22 18.93
N ALA A 72 -8.52 -21.97 18.50
CA ALA A 72 -9.46 -21.32 17.59
C ALA A 72 -9.45 -21.95 16.18
N LEU A 73 -8.29 -22.34 15.68
CA LEU A 73 -8.16 -23.02 14.37
C LEU A 73 -8.67 -24.47 14.43
N ALA A 74 -8.59 -25.14 15.59
CA ALA A 74 -9.04 -26.52 15.76
C ALA A 74 -10.59 -26.67 15.61
N GLU A 75 -11.35 -25.59 15.63
CA GLU A 75 -12.79 -25.63 15.37
C GLU A 75 -13.13 -25.89 13.89
N ALA A 76 -12.20 -25.63 12.96
CA ALA A 76 -12.28 -25.97 11.55
C ALA A 76 -10.87 -26.28 11.02
N PRO A 77 -10.28 -27.44 11.37
CA PRO A 77 -8.85 -27.71 11.17
C PRO A 77 -8.46 -27.93 9.70
N ALA A 78 -9.41 -28.24 8.85
CA ALA A 78 -9.20 -28.37 7.39
C ALA A 78 -9.40 -27.05 6.64
N ALA A 79 -10.02 -26.04 7.26
CA ALA A 79 -10.28 -24.77 6.62
C ALA A 79 -8.97 -24.01 6.31
N PRO A 80 -8.85 -23.35 5.15
CA PRO A 80 -7.67 -22.59 4.80
C PRO A 80 -7.44 -21.39 5.72
N VAL A 81 -6.16 -21.06 5.89
CA VAL A 81 -5.70 -19.91 6.66
C VAL A 81 -5.11 -18.87 5.72
N VAL A 82 -5.63 -17.65 5.74
CA VAL A 82 -5.01 -16.47 5.13
C VAL A 82 -4.26 -15.71 6.23
N TRP A 83 -2.94 -15.71 6.15
CA TRP A 83 -2.07 -15.21 7.20
C TRP A 83 -1.39 -13.89 6.82
N HIS A 84 -1.90 -12.77 7.34
CA HIS A 84 -1.44 -11.41 7.07
C HIS A 84 -0.34 -10.90 8.00
N SER A 85 0.01 -11.61 9.08
CA SER A 85 0.95 -11.09 10.08
C SER A 85 2.38 -11.60 9.94
N ILE A 86 2.72 -12.24 8.82
CA ILE A 86 4.10 -12.66 8.53
C ILE A 86 5.05 -11.46 8.53
N SER A 87 6.23 -11.61 9.15
CA SER A 87 7.15 -10.50 9.37
C SER A 87 8.58 -10.81 8.90
N PRO A 88 9.22 -9.90 8.14
CA PRO A 88 10.63 -10.00 7.78
C PRO A 88 11.58 -9.55 8.90
N ALA A 89 11.08 -8.91 9.96
CA ALA A 89 11.93 -8.48 11.07
C ALA A 89 12.34 -9.67 11.95
N PRO A 90 13.59 -9.74 12.48
CA PRO A 90 14.09 -10.89 13.23
C PRO A 90 13.19 -11.33 14.39
N LEU A 91 12.71 -10.39 15.21
CA LEU A 91 11.77 -10.68 16.32
C LEU A 91 10.40 -11.15 15.82
N GLY A 92 9.91 -10.56 14.73
CA GLY A 92 8.66 -10.98 14.10
C GLY A 92 8.77 -12.38 13.51
N HIS A 93 9.88 -12.71 12.83
CA HIS A 93 10.16 -14.04 12.31
C HIS A 93 10.29 -15.08 13.45
N ALA A 94 10.93 -14.72 14.56
CA ALA A 94 10.99 -15.60 15.74
C ALA A 94 9.58 -15.88 16.30
N ARG A 95 8.72 -14.86 16.41
CA ARG A 95 7.31 -15.04 16.77
C ARG A 95 6.60 -15.99 15.82
N ASP A 96 6.76 -15.80 14.52
CA ASP A 96 6.08 -16.60 13.49
C ASP A 96 6.50 -18.06 13.60
N ARG A 97 7.80 -18.31 13.78
CA ARG A 97 8.34 -19.65 13.94
C ARG A 97 7.93 -20.36 15.25
N LEU A 98 7.83 -19.62 16.35
CA LEU A 98 7.60 -20.21 17.67
C LEU A 98 6.11 -20.23 18.06
N ALA A 99 5.31 -19.32 17.54
CA ALA A 99 3.92 -19.15 17.95
C ALA A 99 2.91 -19.33 16.82
N THR A 100 3.09 -18.65 15.67
CA THR A 100 2.04 -18.61 14.63
C THR A 100 2.04 -19.90 13.81
N VAL A 101 3.17 -20.26 13.18
CA VAL A 101 3.25 -21.45 12.31
C VAL A 101 2.95 -22.75 13.06
N PRO A 102 3.44 -22.96 14.30
CA PRO A 102 3.09 -24.17 15.06
C PRO A 102 1.65 -24.24 15.57
N ALA A 103 0.85 -23.17 15.39
CA ALA A 103 -0.56 -23.19 15.68
C ALA A 103 -1.40 -23.78 14.53
N PHE A 104 -0.88 -23.76 13.29
CA PHE A 104 -1.56 -24.34 12.14
C PHE A 104 -1.54 -25.88 12.21
N ALA A 105 -2.67 -26.52 11.91
CA ALA A 105 -2.76 -27.97 11.92
C ALA A 105 -1.87 -28.59 10.81
N PRO A 106 -1.33 -29.82 11.00
CA PRO A 106 -0.65 -30.53 9.93
C PRO A 106 -1.54 -30.65 8.68
N GLY A 107 -0.98 -30.33 7.50
CA GLY A 107 -1.75 -30.37 6.24
C GLY A 107 -2.75 -29.22 6.02
N GLN A 108 -3.00 -28.37 7.01
CA GLN A 108 -3.90 -27.23 6.85
C GLN A 108 -3.36 -26.26 5.76
N PRO A 109 -4.14 -25.91 4.74
CA PRO A 109 -3.72 -24.96 3.70
C PRO A 109 -3.46 -23.56 4.27
N VAL A 110 -2.34 -22.96 3.90
CA VAL A 110 -1.93 -21.62 4.38
C VAL A 110 -1.51 -20.74 3.22
N ALA A 111 -2.19 -19.60 3.05
CA ALA A 111 -1.75 -18.49 2.22
C ALA A 111 -1.07 -17.44 3.10
N ALA A 112 0.21 -17.16 2.91
CA ALA A 112 0.98 -16.18 3.67
C ALA A 112 1.13 -14.87 2.88
N VAL A 113 0.65 -13.75 3.41
CA VAL A 113 0.62 -12.44 2.72
C VAL A 113 1.82 -11.60 3.11
N LEU A 114 2.65 -11.21 2.14
CA LEU A 114 3.87 -10.45 2.35
C LEU A 114 3.65 -8.95 2.16
N HIS A 115 3.52 -8.20 3.24
CA HIS A 115 3.29 -6.75 3.21
C HIS A 115 4.55 -5.87 3.18
N ARG A 116 5.75 -6.46 3.07
CA ARG A 116 7.01 -5.69 3.08
C ARG A 116 7.98 -6.25 2.03
N ALA A 117 8.70 -5.33 1.39
CA ALA A 117 9.67 -5.66 0.35
C ALA A 117 11.01 -6.22 0.87
N THR A 118 11.19 -6.41 2.19
CA THR A 118 12.47 -6.73 2.83
C THR A 118 12.63 -8.19 3.25
N PHE A 119 11.81 -9.10 2.73
CA PHE A 119 11.93 -10.53 3.03
C PHE A 119 13.22 -11.16 2.48
N ASP A 120 13.68 -10.69 1.33
CA ASP A 120 14.94 -11.10 0.72
C ASP A 120 16.13 -10.88 1.66
N ALA A 121 16.20 -9.77 2.37
CA ALA A 121 17.26 -9.48 3.33
C ALA A 121 17.28 -10.46 4.53
N LEU A 122 16.10 -10.86 5.04
CA LEU A 122 16.01 -11.89 6.08
C LEU A 122 16.50 -13.24 5.55
N TRP A 123 16.18 -13.56 4.32
CA TRP A 123 16.44 -14.87 3.71
C TRP A 123 17.89 -15.05 3.29
N ALA A 124 18.56 -13.98 2.87
CA ALA A 124 19.99 -14.00 2.57
C ALA A 124 20.88 -14.21 3.81
N GLY A 125 20.31 -14.05 5.03
CA GLY A 125 21.04 -14.09 6.28
C GLY A 125 21.04 -15.46 6.98
N ARG A 126 21.41 -15.45 8.28
CA ARG A 126 21.47 -16.65 9.16
C ARG A 126 20.13 -17.37 9.34
N ALA A 127 19.02 -16.75 8.91
CA ALA A 127 17.67 -17.31 9.02
C ALA A 127 17.30 -18.27 7.88
N ARG A 128 18.14 -18.47 6.86
CA ARG A 128 17.84 -19.23 5.63
C ARG A 128 17.14 -20.59 5.89
N ARG A 129 17.72 -21.45 6.71
CA ARG A 129 17.10 -22.76 7.02
C ARG A 129 15.73 -22.66 7.68
N SER A 130 15.49 -21.58 8.44
CA SER A 130 14.20 -21.34 9.08
C SER A 130 13.16 -20.89 8.07
N VAL A 131 13.59 -20.15 7.06
CA VAL A 131 12.74 -19.68 5.96
C VAL A 131 12.40 -20.84 5.01
N GLU A 132 13.37 -21.70 4.68
CA GLU A 132 13.13 -22.93 3.88
C GLU A 132 12.01 -23.78 4.50
N ARG A 133 12.05 -24.02 5.82
CA ARG A 133 10.96 -24.72 6.53
C ARG A 133 9.62 -23.97 6.50
N LEU A 134 9.65 -22.65 6.51
CA LEU A 134 8.45 -21.83 6.37
C LEU A 134 7.86 -21.98 4.97
N VAL A 135 8.70 -21.94 3.93
CA VAL A 135 8.29 -22.12 2.53
C VAL A 135 7.70 -23.52 2.30
N GLU A 136 8.28 -24.56 2.92
CA GLU A 136 7.72 -25.91 2.88
C GLU A 136 6.32 -25.98 3.50
N ARG A 137 6.11 -25.25 4.62
CA ARG A 137 4.85 -25.28 5.39
C ARG A 137 3.71 -24.48 4.77
N VAL A 138 4.03 -23.42 4.03
CA VAL A 138 3.05 -22.53 3.39
C VAL A 138 2.63 -23.09 2.04
N SER A 139 1.33 -23.10 1.76
CA SER A 139 0.79 -23.57 0.49
C SER A 139 1.04 -22.55 -0.63
N THR A 140 0.82 -21.27 -0.35
CA THR A 140 1.12 -20.19 -1.29
C THR A 140 1.50 -18.89 -0.55
N PHE A 141 2.34 -18.09 -1.19
CA PHE A 141 2.68 -16.73 -0.76
C PHE A 141 1.97 -15.73 -1.65
N VAL A 142 1.26 -14.79 -1.01
CA VAL A 142 0.55 -13.73 -1.70
C VAL A 142 1.39 -12.46 -1.69
N PHE A 143 1.68 -11.94 -2.87
CA PHE A 143 2.42 -10.71 -3.11
C PHE A 143 1.49 -9.63 -3.67
N GLN A 144 1.78 -8.35 -3.42
CA GLN A 144 0.98 -7.25 -3.94
C GLN A 144 1.35 -6.85 -5.37
N SER A 145 2.49 -7.35 -5.89
CA SER A 145 2.97 -7.04 -7.23
C SER A 145 3.86 -8.15 -7.78
N GLU A 146 3.97 -8.27 -9.10
CA GLU A 146 4.87 -9.20 -9.77
C GLU A 146 6.33 -8.92 -9.41
N ALA A 147 6.71 -7.65 -9.35
CA ALA A 147 8.07 -7.26 -8.97
C ALA A 147 8.44 -7.75 -7.56
N LEU A 148 7.48 -7.76 -6.62
CA LEU A 148 7.72 -8.29 -5.28
C LEU A 148 7.82 -9.82 -5.29
N ALA A 149 6.99 -10.50 -6.06
CA ALA A 149 7.05 -11.95 -6.25
C ALA A 149 8.38 -12.38 -6.86
N GLU A 150 8.87 -11.64 -7.87
CA GLU A 150 10.14 -11.92 -8.54
C GLU A 150 11.35 -11.68 -7.62
N ARG A 151 11.35 -10.64 -6.79
CA ARG A 151 12.39 -10.46 -5.75
C ARG A 151 12.51 -11.65 -4.80
N CYS A 152 11.42 -12.36 -4.58
CA CYS A 152 11.40 -13.55 -3.73
C CYS A 152 11.60 -14.86 -4.50
N ALA A 153 11.82 -14.83 -5.82
CA ALA A 153 11.93 -16.00 -6.69
C ALA A 153 13.04 -16.99 -6.29
N ALA A 154 14.14 -16.48 -5.74
CA ALA A 154 15.24 -17.32 -5.24
C ALA A 154 14.85 -18.19 -4.02
N PHE A 155 13.74 -17.91 -3.37
CA PHE A 155 13.32 -18.55 -2.11
C PHE A 155 11.94 -19.18 -2.18
N VAL A 156 11.04 -18.61 -2.98
CA VAL A 156 9.68 -19.11 -3.16
C VAL A 156 9.53 -19.69 -4.56
N PRO A 157 9.26 -21.01 -4.68
CA PRO A 157 8.99 -21.65 -5.97
C PRO A 157 7.83 -20.98 -6.72
N ALA A 158 7.85 -21.04 -8.05
CA ALA A 158 6.87 -20.39 -8.90
C ALA A 158 5.43 -20.86 -8.62
N ASP A 159 5.24 -22.15 -8.37
CA ASP A 159 3.96 -22.78 -8.02
C ASP A 159 3.41 -22.38 -6.66
N LYS A 160 4.21 -21.69 -5.83
CA LYS A 160 3.81 -21.11 -4.55
C LYS A 160 3.73 -19.60 -4.56
N ARG A 161 3.75 -18.95 -5.72
CA ARG A 161 3.64 -17.49 -5.84
C ARG A 161 2.29 -17.10 -6.42
N THR A 162 1.54 -16.29 -5.71
CA THR A 162 0.26 -15.72 -6.14
C THR A 162 0.34 -14.20 -6.00
N VAL A 163 -0.10 -13.47 -7.01
CA VAL A 163 -0.16 -12.00 -6.94
C VAL A 163 -1.60 -11.57 -6.77
N ILE A 164 -1.87 -10.87 -5.66
CA ILE A 164 -3.14 -10.21 -5.40
C ILE A 164 -2.80 -8.77 -4.97
N PRO A 165 -3.09 -7.77 -5.79
CA PRO A 165 -2.75 -6.38 -5.50
C PRO A 165 -3.55 -5.83 -4.32
N ASN A 166 -3.09 -4.73 -3.76
CA ASN A 166 -3.90 -3.90 -2.88
C ASN A 166 -5.04 -3.24 -3.69
N THR A 167 -6.03 -2.75 -2.96
CA THR A 167 -7.11 -1.93 -3.53
C THR A 167 -7.46 -0.80 -2.58
N VAL A 168 -8.26 0.14 -3.04
CA VAL A 168 -8.82 1.21 -2.21
C VAL A 168 -10.11 0.74 -1.51
N ARG A 169 -10.55 1.44 -0.48
CA ARG A 169 -11.86 1.24 0.14
C ARG A 169 -12.97 1.60 -0.86
N ASP A 170 -14.13 0.96 -0.76
CA ASP A 170 -15.25 1.25 -1.67
C ASP A 170 -15.68 2.71 -1.58
N ASP A 171 -15.68 3.28 -0.37
CA ASP A 171 -15.99 4.68 -0.11
C ASP A 171 -14.85 5.66 -0.49
N ALA A 172 -13.64 5.13 -0.77
CA ALA A 172 -12.50 5.92 -1.26
C ALA A 172 -12.47 6.03 -2.78
N ALA A 173 -13.06 5.08 -3.50
CA ALA A 173 -13.14 5.15 -4.95
C ALA A 173 -14.09 6.26 -5.38
N ALA A 174 -13.66 7.11 -6.32
CA ALA A 174 -14.52 8.08 -6.95
C ALA A 174 -15.57 7.36 -7.82
N SER A 175 -16.79 7.87 -7.86
CA SER A 175 -17.82 7.39 -8.78
C SER A 175 -17.51 7.83 -10.20
N ASP A 176 -18.03 7.09 -11.19
CA ASP A 176 -17.87 7.44 -12.62
C ASP A 176 -18.41 8.84 -12.92
N ALA A 177 -19.50 9.24 -12.25
CA ALA A 177 -20.08 10.57 -12.39
C ALA A 177 -19.13 11.69 -11.89
N GLU A 178 -18.43 11.47 -10.77
CA GLU A 178 -17.44 12.42 -10.25
C GLU A 178 -16.21 12.52 -11.18
N VAL A 179 -15.71 11.39 -11.67
CA VAL A 179 -14.57 11.34 -12.61
C VAL A 179 -14.93 12.03 -13.93
N GLU A 180 -16.11 11.75 -14.46
CA GLU A 180 -16.58 12.34 -15.72
C GLU A 180 -16.89 13.82 -15.58
N ALA A 181 -17.47 14.26 -14.46
CA ALA A 181 -17.67 15.69 -14.18
C ALA A 181 -16.35 16.47 -14.16
N ARG A 182 -15.31 15.88 -13.56
CA ARG A 182 -13.95 16.43 -13.56
C ARG A 182 -13.36 16.54 -14.97
N ARG A 183 -13.58 15.56 -15.86
CA ARG A 183 -13.07 15.57 -17.23
C ARG A 183 -13.74 16.59 -18.13
N ARG A 184 -15.06 16.84 -17.94
CA ARG A 184 -15.84 17.80 -18.74
C ARG A 184 -15.48 19.25 -18.51
N GLY A 185 -15.07 19.60 -17.31
CA GLY A 185 -14.83 20.97 -16.92
C GLY A 185 -13.54 21.14 -16.14
N ARG A 186 -12.38 21.19 -16.80
CA ARG A 186 -11.21 21.71 -16.14
C ARG A 186 -11.42 23.20 -15.89
N PRO A 187 -11.57 23.62 -14.62
CA PRO A 187 -11.79 25.02 -14.31
C PRO A 187 -10.59 25.88 -14.71
N ASP A 188 -10.85 27.14 -15.05
CA ASP A 188 -9.80 28.13 -15.26
C ASP A 188 -9.18 28.50 -13.89
N ARG A 189 -8.25 27.69 -13.47
CA ARG A 189 -7.51 27.77 -12.19
C ARG A 189 -6.09 27.27 -12.37
N PRO A 190 -5.19 27.58 -11.42
CA PRO A 190 -3.83 27.01 -11.40
C PRO A 190 -3.83 25.48 -11.52
N PHE A 191 -2.81 24.94 -12.19
CA PHE A 191 -2.57 23.50 -12.23
C PHE A 191 -2.23 23.01 -10.82
N HIS A 192 -3.01 22.07 -10.29
CA HIS A 192 -2.91 21.65 -8.91
C HIS A 192 -2.23 20.29 -8.76
N VAL A 193 -1.13 20.24 -8.00
CA VAL A 193 -0.37 19.03 -7.68
C VAL A 193 -0.70 18.56 -6.28
N LEU A 194 -1.07 17.31 -6.12
CA LEU A 194 -1.27 16.68 -4.81
C LEU A 194 -0.08 15.76 -4.47
N PHE A 195 0.49 15.98 -3.30
CA PHE A 195 1.31 15.00 -2.58
C PHE A 195 0.54 14.55 -1.33
N LEU A 196 0.30 13.25 -1.17
CA LEU A 196 -0.43 12.69 -0.04
C LEU A 196 0.28 11.44 0.48
N SER A 197 1.03 11.60 1.57
CA SER A 197 1.74 10.55 2.30
C SER A 197 2.29 11.11 3.60
N ASN A 198 2.75 10.26 4.54
CA ASN A 198 3.62 10.77 5.59
C ASN A 198 4.82 11.51 4.98
N LEU A 199 5.12 12.70 5.50
CA LEU A 199 6.12 13.60 4.96
C LEU A 199 7.53 13.18 5.41
N LEU A 200 7.90 11.95 5.04
CA LEU A 200 9.24 11.40 5.23
C LEU A 200 10.12 11.75 4.03
N PRO A 201 11.42 12.02 4.22
CA PRO A 201 12.34 12.37 3.12
C PRO A 201 12.31 11.35 1.97
N GLU A 202 12.21 10.05 2.29
CA GLU A 202 12.19 8.96 1.32
C GLU A 202 10.90 8.90 0.48
N LYS A 203 9.87 9.68 0.86
CA LYS A 203 8.65 9.83 0.06
C LYS A 203 8.77 10.86 -1.04
N GLY A 204 9.84 11.69 -1.03
CA GLY A 204 10.19 12.60 -2.10
C GLY A 204 9.41 13.91 -2.13
N TYR A 205 8.82 14.34 -1.01
CA TYR A 205 8.07 15.59 -0.93
C TYR A 205 8.91 16.82 -1.30
N ALA A 206 10.21 16.82 -0.96
CA ALA A 206 11.12 17.92 -1.28
C ALA A 206 11.36 18.03 -2.80
N ASP A 207 11.47 16.89 -3.50
CA ASP A 207 11.64 16.89 -4.96
C ASP A 207 10.37 17.43 -5.65
N VAL A 208 9.18 17.12 -5.13
CA VAL A 208 7.91 17.69 -5.63
C VAL A 208 7.85 19.19 -5.37
N LEU A 209 8.27 19.67 -4.19
CA LEU A 209 8.32 21.09 -3.89
C LEU A 209 9.25 21.85 -4.85
N ARG A 210 10.46 21.33 -5.11
CA ARG A 210 11.43 21.90 -6.06
C ARG A 210 10.87 21.91 -7.50
N ALA A 211 10.16 20.85 -7.89
CA ALA A 211 9.51 20.80 -9.20
C ALA A 211 8.42 21.88 -9.34
N VAL A 212 7.61 22.11 -8.32
CA VAL A 212 6.62 23.19 -8.27
C VAL A 212 7.32 24.56 -8.32
N GLY A 213 8.40 24.74 -7.53
CA GLY A 213 9.22 25.96 -7.57
C GLY A 213 9.78 26.26 -8.97
N ARG A 214 10.27 25.23 -9.66
CA ARG A 214 10.77 25.35 -11.03
C ARG A 214 9.68 25.79 -11.99
N LEU A 215 8.52 25.14 -11.96
CA LEU A 215 7.38 25.51 -12.82
C LEU A 215 6.91 26.95 -12.57
N ALA A 216 6.87 27.37 -11.31
CA ALA A 216 6.51 28.74 -10.95
C ALA A 216 7.52 29.77 -11.46
N ALA A 217 8.83 29.46 -11.35
CA ALA A 217 9.91 30.31 -11.88
C ALA A 217 9.87 30.41 -13.42
N ASP A 218 9.43 29.34 -14.11
CA ASP A 218 9.17 29.31 -15.55
C ASP A 218 7.81 30.00 -15.94
N GLY A 219 7.19 30.73 -15.02
CA GLY A 219 5.94 31.49 -15.22
C GLY A 219 4.69 30.63 -15.35
N ARG A 220 4.71 29.37 -14.90
CA ARG A 220 3.54 28.52 -14.93
C ARG A 220 2.64 28.79 -13.71
N ASP A 221 1.34 28.81 -13.96
CA ASP A 221 0.36 28.93 -12.87
C ASP A 221 0.11 27.56 -12.24
N VAL A 222 0.82 27.30 -11.14
CA VAL A 222 0.85 26.02 -10.43
C VAL A 222 0.67 26.23 -8.93
N THR A 223 -0.08 25.34 -8.31
CA THR A 223 -0.23 25.22 -6.85
C THR A 223 -0.02 23.78 -6.40
N ALA A 224 0.26 23.56 -5.11
CA ALA A 224 0.40 22.22 -4.59
C ALA A 224 -0.19 22.05 -3.19
N THR A 225 -0.69 20.85 -2.89
CA THR A 225 -1.07 20.44 -1.54
C THR A 225 -0.15 19.30 -1.08
N PHE A 226 0.45 19.46 0.10
CA PHE A 226 1.26 18.45 0.76
C PHE A 226 0.52 17.96 2.02
N ALA A 227 -0.25 16.88 1.87
CA ALA A 227 -1.04 16.30 2.95
C ALA A 227 -0.33 15.11 3.58
N GLY A 228 -0.18 15.14 4.91
CA GLY A 228 0.45 14.06 5.67
C GLY A 228 1.00 14.53 7.01
N ARG A 229 1.53 13.55 7.76
CA ARG A 229 2.16 13.82 9.05
C ARG A 229 3.64 14.10 8.85
N TRP A 230 4.12 15.13 9.53
CA TRP A 230 5.55 15.41 9.64
C TRP A 230 6.23 14.52 10.68
N PRO A 231 7.48 14.11 10.46
CA PRO A 231 8.25 13.37 11.47
C PRO A 231 8.63 14.25 12.68
N SER A 232 8.76 15.57 12.49
CA SER A 232 9.07 16.55 13.52
C SER A 232 8.71 17.98 13.08
N ASP A 233 8.60 18.89 14.04
CA ASP A 233 8.43 20.34 13.78
C ASP A 233 9.62 20.93 13.03
N ALA A 234 10.83 20.43 13.27
CA ALA A 234 12.03 20.85 12.55
C ALA A 234 11.96 20.50 11.05
N ALA A 235 11.42 19.32 10.71
CA ALA A 235 11.23 18.93 9.31
C ALA A 235 10.18 19.83 8.62
N ARG A 236 9.11 20.20 9.35
CA ARG A 236 8.11 21.15 8.86
C ARG A 236 8.73 22.53 8.63
N ALA A 237 9.47 23.07 9.58
CA ALA A 237 10.11 24.36 9.45
C ALA A 237 11.12 24.41 8.29
N ALA A 238 11.87 23.33 8.07
CA ALA A 238 12.79 23.22 6.93
C ALA A 238 12.04 23.26 5.59
N PHE A 239 10.90 22.60 5.49
CA PHE A 239 10.03 22.64 4.30
C PHE A 239 9.50 24.06 4.04
N ASP A 240 9.00 24.74 5.07
CA ASP A 240 8.46 26.11 4.96
C ASP A 240 9.56 27.10 4.52
N ALA A 241 10.77 26.95 5.06
CA ALA A 241 11.92 27.74 4.65
C ALA A 241 12.32 27.49 3.19
N GLU A 242 12.30 26.24 2.74
CA GLU A 242 12.58 25.88 1.35
C GLU A 242 11.50 26.42 0.39
N ALA A 243 10.20 26.33 0.76
CA ALA A 243 9.10 26.91 0.00
C ALA A 243 9.23 28.43 -0.16
N ALA A 244 9.64 29.12 0.90
CA ALA A 244 9.91 30.56 0.88
C ALA A 244 11.12 30.91 -0.02
N ALA A 245 12.20 30.14 0.08
CA ALA A 245 13.40 30.33 -0.75
C ALA A 245 13.12 30.11 -2.25
N LEU A 246 12.20 29.20 -2.57
CA LEU A 246 11.73 28.94 -3.94
C LEU A 246 10.68 29.94 -4.43
N GLY A 247 10.19 30.86 -3.57
CA GLY A 247 9.17 31.84 -3.91
C GLY A 247 7.78 31.23 -4.16
N VAL A 248 7.46 30.10 -3.51
CA VAL A 248 6.19 29.38 -3.70
C VAL A 248 5.39 29.17 -2.41
N ALA A 249 5.76 29.86 -1.33
CA ALA A 249 5.10 29.70 -0.03
C ALA A 249 3.59 29.97 -0.08
N ASP A 250 3.15 30.92 -0.89
CA ASP A 250 1.74 31.29 -1.14
C ASP A 250 1.00 30.33 -2.09
N ARG A 251 1.74 29.46 -2.79
CA ARG A 251 1.22 28.46 -3.74
C ARG A 251 1.11 27.07 -3.13
N VAL A 252 1.55 26.88 -1.89
CA VAL A 252 1.66 25.57 -1.24
C VAL A 252 0.75 25.50 -0.02
N ALA A 253 -0.18 24.56 -0.02
CA ALA A 253 -1.02 24.22 1.13
C ALA A 253 -0.49 23.00 1.88
N VAL A 254 -0.50 23.06 3.22
CA VAL A 254 -0.04 21.96 4.09
C VAL A 254 -1.08 21.70 5.19
N PRO A 255 -2.18 21.00 4.88
CA PRO A 255 -3.31 20.80 5.81
C PRO A 255 -2.99 19.85 6.98
N GLY A 256 -1.84 19.17 6.97
CA GLY A 256 -1.51 18.13 7.94
C GLY A 256 -2.01 16.75 7.52
N ALA A 257 -2.16 15.84 8.49
CA ALA A 257 -2.61 14.47 8.23
C ALA A 257 -4.12 14.45 7.94
N ILE A 258 -4.48 13.85 6.82
CA ILE A 258 -5.87 13.60 6.43
C ILE A 258 -6.19 12.13 6.68
N THR A 259 -7.22 11.87 7.47
CA THR A 259 -7.68 10.51 7.84
C THR A 259 -9.11 10.23 7.37
N ASP A 260 -9.86 11.27 7.03
CA ASP A 260 -11.18 11.14 6.44
C ASP A 260 -11.08 10.68 4.99
N VAL A 261 -11.68 9.55 4.68
CA VAL A 261 -11.65 8.91 3.37
C VAL A 261 -12.35 9.75 2.31
N ALA A 262 -13.44 10.42 2.65
CA ALA A 262 -14.15 11.30 1.73
C ALA A 262 -13.29 12.54 1.38
N GLU A 263 -12.52 13.04 2.34
CA GLU A 263 -11.59 14.14 2.11
C GLU A 263 -10.40 13.70 1.25
N VAL A 264 -9.83 12.51 1.48
CA VAL A 264 -8.79 11.94 0.60
C VAL A 264 -9.29 11.85 -0.84
N ARG A 265 -10.48 11.29 -1.06
CA ARG A 265 -11.12 11.22 -2.38
C ARG A 265 -11.30 12.62 -3.00
N ARG A 266 -11.79 13.58 -2.22
CA ARG A 266 -11.97 14.96 -2.66
C ARG A 266 -10.64 15.60 -3.11
N LEU A 267 -9.56 15.37 -2.37
CA LEU A 267 -8.23 15.90 -2.72
C LEU A 267 -7.73 15.32 -4.05
N HIS A 268 -7.88 14.01 -4.27
CA HIS A 268 -7.50 13.39 -5.54
C HIS A 268 -8.35 13.91 -6.71
N LEU A 269 -9.66 14.09 -6.52
CA LEU A 269 -10.56 14.65 -7.55
C LEU A 269 -10.24 16.12 -7.85
N ALA A 270 -9.78 16.89 -6.87
CA ALA A 270 -9.42 18.29 -7.04
C ALA A 270 -8.05 18.50 -7.69
N ALA A 271 -7.15 17.51 -7.59
CA ALA A 271 -5.79 17.61 -8.12
C ALA A 271 -5.73 17.34 -9.64
N ASP A 272 -4.89 18.04 -10.36
CA ASP A 272 -4.60 17.77 -11.77
C ASP A 272 -3.56 16.67 -11.94
N ALA A 273 -2.64 16.52 -10.98
CA ALA A 273 -1.69 15.43 -10.93
C ALA A 273 -1.44 15.01 -9.47
N PHE A 274 -1.22 13.74 -9.26
CA PHE A 274 -0.72 13.17 -8.02
C PHE A 274 0.76 12.88 -8.15
N ALA A 275 1.60 13.45 -7.28
CA ALA A 275 3.04 13.25 -7.32
C ALA A 275 3.53 12.55 -6.04
N LEU A 276 4.05 11.32 -6.17
CA LEU A 276 4.63 10.56 -5.06
C LEU A 276 5.92 9.87 -5.52
N PRO A 277 7.03 10.61 -5.66
CA PRO A 277 8.31 10.06 -6.13
C PRO A 277 9.03 9.30 -5.00
N THR A 278 8.39 8.27 -4.44
CA THR A 278 8.87 7.53 -3.28
C THR A 278 10.01 6.57 -3.61
N VAL A 279 11.08 6.67 -2.82
CA VAL A 279 12.21 5.72 -2.79
C VAL A 279 12.22 4.90 -1.50
N HIS A 280 11.13 4.94 -0.71
CA HIS A 280 11.05 4.26 0.57
C HIS A 280 11.33 2.75 0.41
N PRO A 281 12.28 2.18 1.18
CA PRO A 281 12.81 0.83 0.90
C PRO A 281 11.81 -0.30 1.19
N THR A 282 10.83 -0.08 2.06
CA THR A 282 9.83 -1.10 2.42
C THR A 282 8.53 -0.99 1.65
N GLU A 283 8.45 -0.07 0.68
CA GLU A 283 7.25 0.10 -0.15
C GLU A 283 6.97 -1.17 -0.96
N THR A 284 5.74 -1.64 -0.94
CA THR A 284 5.28 -2.78 -1.75
C THR A 284 4.31 -2.35 -2.84
N GLN A 285 3.34 -1.53 -2.48
CA GLN A 285 2.35 -0.97 -3.42
C GLN A 285 1.66 0.21 -2.70
N PRO A 286 2.04 1.46 -3.00
CA PRO A 286 1.48 2.64 -2.35
C PRO A 286 -0.02 2.78 -2.60
N ILE A 287 -0.84 2.71 -1.55
CA ILE A 287 -2.30 2.85 -1.65
C ILE A 287 -2.68 4.23 -2.22
N ALA A 288 -1.94 5.28 -1.89
CA ALA A 288 -2.21 6.62 -2.39
C ALA A 288 -2.11 6.73 -3.93
N ILE A 289 -1.27 5.89 -4.58
CA ILE A 289 -1.26 5.78 -6.05
C ILE A 289 -2.57 5.14 -6.54
N LEU A 290 -3.05 4.09 -5.86
CA LEU A 290 -4.32 3.45 -6.22
C LEU A 290 -5.51 4.40 -6.03
N GLU A 291 -5.49 5.24 -4.99
CA GLU A 291 -6.49 6.29 -4.75
C GLU A 291 -6.49 7.34 -5.87
N ALA A 292 -5.30 7.73 -6.33
CA ALA A 292 -5.16 8.63 -7.49
C ALA A 292 -5.73 7.99 -8.77
N LEU A 293 -5.38 6.73 -9.06
CA LEU A 293 -5.91 5.99 -10.22
C LEU A 293 -7.43 5.85 -10.14
N ALA A 294 -7.98 5.55 -8.95
CA ALA A 294 -9.42 5.45 -8.71
C ALA A 294 -10.16 6.75 -8.98
N ALA A 295 -9.53 7.89 -8.74
CA ALA A 295 -10.06 9.21 -9.05
C ALA A 295 -9.79 9.66 -10.51
N GLY A 296 -9.13 8.81 -11.31
CA GLY A 296 -8.66 9.19 -12.65
C GLY A 296 -7.62 10.32 -12.61
N THR A 297 -6.85 10.44 -11.54
CA THR A 297 -5.81 11.46 -11.39
C THR A 297 -4.49 10.94 -11.95
N PRO A 298 -3.91 11.59 -12.97
CA PRO A 298 -2.60 11.21 -13.50
C PRO A 298 -1.52 11.20 -12.43
N VAL A 299 -0.62 10.23 -12.49
CA VAL A 299 0.39 9.96 -11.45
C VAL A 299 1.79 10.27 -11.95
N VAL A 300 2.60 10.98 -11.15
CA VAL A 300 4.05 11.12 -11.34
C VAL A 300 4.75 10.44 -10.18
N THR A 301 5.53 9.39 -10.48
CA THR A 301 6.25 8.62 -9.45
C THR A 301 7.60 8.14 -9.95
N VAL A 302 8.42 7.58 -9.05
CA VAL A 302 9.76 7.08 -9.43
C VAL A 302 9.65 5.79 -10.24
N ASP A 303 10.49 5.67 -11.26
CA ASP A 303 10.67 4.46 -12.07
C ASP A 303 11.35 3.35 -11.25
N ARG A 304 10.54 2.43 -10.77
CA ARG A 304 10.94 1.25 -10.00
C ARG A 304 10.12 0.04 -10.45
N PRO A 305 10.63 -1.20 -10.28
CA PRO A 305 9.85 -2.39 -10.65
C PRO A 305 8.43 -2.38 -10.08
N ILE A 306 8.26 -2.01 -8.79
CA ILE A 306 6.95 -1.96 -8.11
C ILE A 306 6.01 -0.92 -8.75
N THR A 307 6.51 0.23 -9.15
CA THR A 307 5.69 1.28 -9.77
C THR A 307 5.36 0.97 -11.23
N ARG A 308 6.21 0.22 -11.93
CA ARG A 308 5.93 -0.31 -13.28
C ARG A 308 4.79 -1.33 -13.29
N ASP A 309 4.58 -2.07 -12.19
CA ASP A 309 3.41 -2.95 -12.03
C ASP A 309 2.10 -2.15 -11.87
N MET A 310 2.18 -0.88 -11.45
CA MET A 310 1.02 -0.02 -11.23
C MET A 310 0.71 0.90 -12.41
N LEU A 311 1.74 1.32 -13.14
CA LEU A 311 1.69 2.37 -14.18
C LEU A 311 2.53 1.97 -15.39
N THR A 312 2.09 2.35 -16.56
CA THR A 312 2.88 2.38 -17.80
C THR A 312 3.35 3.81 -18.05
N ASP A 313 4.65 4.00 -18.19
CA ASP A 313 5.20 5.34 -18.44
C ASP A 313 4.57 6.01 -19.65
N GLY A 314 4.21 7.28 -19.48
CA GLY A 314 3.56 8.09 -20.52
C GLY A 314 2.06 7.80 -20.72
N LEU A 315 1.47 6.77 -20.09
CA LEU A 315 0.07 6.42 -20.25
C LEU A 315 -0.79 6.98 -19.10
N GLU A 316 -0.66 6.46 -17.88
CA GLU A 316 -1.42 6.94 -16.72
C GLU A 316 -0.76 8.14 -16.02
N GLY A 317 0.37 8.59 -16.54
CA GLY A 317 1.18 9.66 -16.00
C GLY A 317 2.64 9.50 -16.42
N ALA A 318 3.59 9.60 -15.49
CA ALA A 318 5.01 9.48 -15.80
C ALA A 318 5.80 8.74 -14.72
N LEU A 319 6.77 7.94 -15.16
CA LEU A 319 7.80 7.33 -14.34
C LEU A 319 9.09 8.14 -14.48
N VAL A 320 9.60 8.69 -13.38
CA VAL A 320 10.77 9.57 -13.37
C VAL A 320 11.95 8.95 -12.62
N PRO A 321 13.20 9.35 -12.89
CA PRO A 321 14.34 8.92 -12.08
C PRO A 321 14.18 9.34 -10.61
N PRO A 322 14.78 8.61 -9.65
CA PRO A 322 14.80 9.01 -8.25
C PRO A 322 15.58 10.33 -8.07
N HIS A 323 15.15 11.16 -7.13
CA HIS A 323 15.80 12.43 -6.78
C HIS A 323 16.02 13.38 -7.99
N ALA A 324 15.01 13.45 -8.88
CA ALA A 324 15.06 14.23 -10.13
C ALA A 324 13.91 15.26 -10.22
N PRO A 325 13.96 16.36 -9.44
CA PRO A 325 12.90 17.37 -9.46
C PRO A 325 12.67 17.98 -10.84
N GLU A 326 13.70 18.06 -11.69
CA GLU A 326 13.59 18.53 -13.09
C GLU A 326 12.74 17.58 -13.93
N ALA A 327 12.91 16.27 -13.75
CA ALA A 327 12.11 15.27 -14.45
C ALA A 327 10.65 15.30 -13.99
N ILE A 328 10.42 15.51 -12.68
CA ILE A 328 9.07 15.72 -12.11
C ILE A 328 8.43 16.96 -12.73
N ALA A 329 9.17 18.09 -12.79
CA ALA A 329 8.67 19.33 -13.39
C ALA A 329 8.33 19.14 -14.88
N GLY A 330 9.17 18.44 -15.63
CA GLY A 330 8.93 18.11 -17.05
C GLY A 330 7.69 17.24 -17.24
N ALA A 331 7.48 16.23 -16.39
CA ALA A 331 6.29 15.37 -16.41
C ALA A 331 5.01 16.17 -16.11
N LEU A 332 5.04 17.01 -15.06
CA LEU A 332 3.92 17.88 -14.69
C LEU A 332 3.61 18.89 -15.80
N LEU A 333 4.63 19.50 -16.39
CA LEU A 333 4.48 20.41 -17.54
C LEU A 333 3.78 19.72 -18.73
N GLY A 334 4.16 18.48 -19.01
CA GLY A 334 3.51 17.67 -20.04
C GLY A 334 2.02 17.44 -19.76
N LEU A 335 1.65 17.26 -18.49
CA LEU A 335 0.27 17.09 -18.05
C LEU A 335 -0.54 18.41 -18.02
N MET A 336 0.08 19.57 -18.14
CA MET A 336 -0.64 20.85 -18.28
C MET A 336 -1.36 20.96 -19.63
N ALA A 337 -0.96 20.20 -20.66
CA ALA A 337 -1.65 20.13 -21.94
C ALA A 337 -2.99 19.39 -21.77
N PRO A 338 -4.15 20.03 -22.10
CA PRO A 338 -5.48 19.48 -21.80
C PRO A 338 -5.75 18.10 -22.41
N GLU A 339 -5.29 17.86 -23.64
CA GLU A 339 -5.48 16.59 -24.34
C GLU A 339 -4.68 15.46 -23.68
N ARG A 340 -3.41 15.74 -23.34
CA ARG A 340 -2.55 14.79 -22.65
C ARG A 340 -3.07 14.45 -21.25
N TRP A 341 -3.54 15.48 -20.54
CA TRP A 341 -4.16 15.29 -19.23
C TRP A 341 -5.40 14.40 -19.31
N ARG A 342 -6.29 14.66 -20.29
CA ARG A 342 -7.52 13.87 -20.47
C ARG A 342 -7.18 12.41 -20.77
N ALA A 343 -6.28 12.17 -21.71
CA ALA A 343 -5.83 10.82 -22.05
C ALA A 343 -5.23 10.09 -20.84
N ALA A 344 -4.37 10.75 -20.05
CA ALA A 344 -3.79 10.17 -18.86
C ALA A 344 -4.82 9.92 -17.75
N SER A 345 -5.83 10.79 -17.61
CA SER A 345 -6.93 10.61 -16.67
C SER A 345 -7.82 9.41 -17.05
N GLU A 346 -8.09 9.21 -18.34
CA GLU A 346 -8.84 8.05 -18.84
C GLU A 346 -8.06 6.76 -18.61
N ALA A 347 -6.79 6.75 -18.95
CA ALA A 347 -5.92 5.61 -18.74
C ALA A 347 -5.78 5.24 -17.26
N ALA A 348 -5.62 6.22 -16.36
CA ALA A 348 -5.54 6.04 -14.92
C ALA A 348 -6.79 5.34 -14.37
N ARG A 349 -7.98 5.83 -14.74
CA ARG A 349 -9.25 5.21 -14.34
C ARG A 349 -9.41 3.81 -14.89
N SER A 350 -9.15 3.61 -16.17
CA SER A 350 -9.25 2.29 -16.82
C SER A 350 -8.29 1.27 -16.20
N ARG A 351 -7.07 1.68 -15.86
CA ARG A 351 -6.10 0.83 -15.15
C ARG A 351 -6.64 0.39 -13.78
N PHE A 352 -7.19 1.34 -13.02
CA PHE A 352 -7.79 1.04 -11.73
C PHE A 352 -8.92 0.03 -11.85
N GLU A 353 -9.86 0.26 -12.76
CA GLU A 353 -11.03 -0.60 -12.96
C GLU A 353 -10.64 -2.01 -13.39
N ALA A 354 -9.66 -2.14 -14.28
CA ALA A 354 -9.22 -3.42 -14.80
C ALA A 354 -8.42 -4.27 -13.80
N GLN A 355 -7.66 -3.65 -12.89
CA GLN A 355 -6.70 -4.38 -12.08
C GLN A 355 -6.84 -4.18 -10.57
N PHE A 356 -7.30 -3.01 -10.12
CA PHE A 356 -7.24 -2.62 -8.71
C PHE A 356 -8.60 -2.33 -8.10
N ALA A 357 -9.69 -2.40 -8.87
CA ALA A 357 -11.03 -2.20 -8.33
C ALA A 357 -11.36 -3.24 -7.25
N PRO A 358 -12.08 -2.85 -6.18
CA PRO A 358 -12.46 -3.77 -5.10
C PRO A 358 -13.12 -5.06 -5.58
N ALA A 359 -13.98 -4.98 -6.60
CA ALA A 359 -14.63 -6.16 -7.19
C ALA A 359 -13.63 -7.14 -7.82
N VAL A 360 -12.62 -6.63 -8.54
CA VAL A 360 -11.55 -7.44 -9.17
C VAL A 360 -10.69 -8.10 -8.11
N VAL A 361 -10.18 -7.31 -7.16
CA VAL A 361 -9.31 -7.81 -6.09
C VAL A 361 -10.05 -8.76 -5.16
N GLY A 362 -11.33 -8.49 -4.87
CA GLY A 362 -12.19 -9.37 -4.09
C GLY A 362 -12.37 -10.74 -4.75
N GLU A 363 -12.55 -10.78 -6.08
CA GLU A 363 -12.66 -12.07 -6.79
C GLU A 363 -11.34 -12.86 -6.77
N LEU A 364 -10.18 -12.20 -6.87
CA LEU A 364 -8.88 -12.87 -6.71
C LEU A 364 -8.75 -13.51 -5.32
N TRP A 365 -9.16 -12.83 -4.25
CA TRP A 365 -9.16 -13.39 -2.90
C TRP A 365 -10.11 -14.58 -2.76
N ARG A 366 -11.33 -14.48 -3.30
CA ARG A 366 -12.32 -15.57 -3.30
C ARG A 366 -11.84 -16.76 -4.12
N GLY A 367 -11.22 -16.51 -5.29
CA GLY A 367 -10.61 -17.54 -6.15
C GLY A 367 -9.55 -18.32 -5.39
N LEU A 368 -8.58 -17.63 -4.80
CA LEU A 368 -7.53 -18.26 -3.97
C LEU A 368 -8.13 -19.07 -2.81
N ALA A 369 -9.13 -18.55 -2.13
CA ALA A 369 -9.76 -19.28 -1.02
C ALA A 369 -10.48 -20.54 -1.49
N ARG A 370 -11.10 -20.57 -2.69
CA ARG A 370 -11.71 -21.77 -3.29
C ARG A 370 -10.65 -22.83 -3.61
N GLU A 371 -9.54 -22.42 -4.22
CA GLU A 371 -8.41 -23.31 -4.56
C GLU A 371 -7.80 -23.99 -3.32
N LEU A 372 -7.80 -23.28 -2.20
CA LEU A 372 -7.26 -23.77 -0.94
C LEU A 372 -8.28 -24.60 -0.12
N GLN A 373 -9.57 -24.66 -0.49
CA GLN A 373 -10.52 -25.52 0.19
C GLN A 373 -10.13 -26.99 -0.01
N PRO A 374 -10.24 -27.82 1.03
CA PRO A 374 -10.10 -29.26 0.85
C PRO A 374 -11.20 -29.78 -0.08
N GLY A 375 -10.80 -30.60 -1.05
CA GLY A 375 -11.72 -31.26 -1.97
C GLY A 375 -12.74 -32.20 -1.26
#